data_2b0f077e2b2ead37087b292dcbfb83a0
#
_entry.id   2b0f077e2b2ead37087b292dcbfb83a0
#
_cell.length_a   1.000
_cell.length_b   1.000
_cell.length_c   1.000
_cell.angle_alpha   90.00
_cell.angle_beta   90.00
_cell.angle_gamma   90.00
#
_symmetry.space_group_name_H-M   'P 1'
#
loop_
_entity.id
_entity.type
_entity.pdbx_description
1 polymer ?
#
loop_
_entity_poly.entity_id
_entity_poly.type
_entity_poly.pdbx_seq_one_letter_code
_entity_poly.pdbx_strand_id
1 'polypeptide(L)'
;MEGPRGVLDLWRLMNISNDRFIRTTDDYHVESVQKIFKQLYEQGDIYKGKYVGKYCKPCESFWTETQLKDGKCPDCGRDVVDAEEEAYFFRLSKYADRIRHLLEDTDFLEPRSRVNEMVNNFIKPGLEDLCVSRTSFSWGVPVDFDPGHVVYVWIDALSNYINALGYGNGRYHDFEKFWPADVHFVGKEIVRFHSIIWPAILMALGLP
;
A
#
# COMPACT_ATOMS: atom_id res chain seq x y z
N MET A 1 4.04 20.93 -7.07
CA MET A 1 5.48 20.68 -6.86
C MET A 1 6.27 21.00 -8.14
N GLU A 2 5.76 21.88 -8.92
CA GLU A 2 6.42 22.48 -10.08
C GLU A 2 6.87 23.86 -9.66
N GLY A 3 8.16 24.01 -9.49
CA GLY A 3 8.80 25.28 -9.14
C GLY A 3 10.27 25.03 -8.82
N PRO A 4 11.10 26.07 -8.75
CA PRO A 4 12.57 25.94 -8.62
C PRO A 4 13.06 25.21 -7.36
N ARG A 5 12.16 24.61 -6.56
CA ARG A 5 12.46 23.80 -5.36
C ARG A 5 11.66 22.51 -5.31
N GLY A 6 11.09 22.08 -6.44
CA GLY A 6 10.29 20.85 -6.53
C GLY A 6 11.14 19.58 -6.71
N VAL A 7 10.52 18.42 -6.53
CA VAL A 7 11.16 17.10 -6.70
C VAL A 7 11.79 16.96 -8.10
N LEU A 8 11.12 17.44 -9.14
CA LEU A 8 11.63 17.36 -10.52
C LEU A 8 12.91 18.18 -10.73
N ASP A 9 13.03 19.33 -10.06
CA ASP A 9 14.28 20.13 -10.14
C ASP A 9 15.43 19.44 -9.41
N LEU A 10 15.14 18.81 -8.27
CA LEU A 10 16.12 17.97 -7.60
C LEU A 10 16.58 16.81 -8.49
N TRP A 11 15.67 16.16 -9.18
CA TRP A 11 16.01 15.06 -10.10
C TRP A 11 16.85 15.52 -11.27
N ARG A 12 16.55 16.69 -11.85
CA ARG A 12 17.41 17.32 -12.88
C ARG A 12 18.81 17.62 -12.33
N LEU A 13 18.89 18.19 -11.11
CA LEU A 13 20.17 18.48 -10.46
C LEU A 13 21.00 17.21 -10.22
N MET A 14 20.34 16.10 -9.88
CA MET A 14 20.98 14.80 -9.66
C MET A 14 21.20 14.01 -10.95
N ASN A 15 20.88 14.58 -12.11
CA ASN A 15 20.97 13.92 -13.41
C ASN A 15 20.22 12.58 -13.49
N ILE A 16 19.03 12.51 -12.87
CA ILE A 16 18.17 11.33 -12.91
C ILE A 16 17.46 11.30 -14.26
N SER A 17 17.65 10.22 -15.01
CA SER A 17 16.95 9.94 -16.25
C SER A 17 15.76 9.03 -15.95
N ASN A 18 14.57 9.60 -15.90
CA ASN A 18 13.33 8.86 -15.74
C ASN A 18 12.44 9.01 -16.98
N ASP A 19 11.83 7.93 -17.43
CA ASP A 19 10.87 7.97 -18.52
C ASP A 19 9.50 8.45 -18.06
N ARG A 20 9.16 8.21 -16.78
CA ARG A 20 7.87 8.58 -16.20
C ARG A 20 8.00 9.06 -14.77
N PHE A 21 7.05 9.91 -14.42
CA PHE A 21 6.80 10.41 -13.07
C PHE A 21 5.31 10.32 -12.81
N ILE A 22 4.90 9.59 -11.78
CA ILE A 22 3.52 9.39 -11.40
C ILE A 22 3.25 10.00 -10.02
N ARG A 23 2.05 10.53 -9.85
CA ARG A 23 1.51 10.97 -8.56
C ARG A 23 0.25 10.17 -8.26
N THR A 24 0.03 9.85 -7.00
CA THR A 24 -1.19 9.17 -6.55
C THR A 24 -2.44 10.06 -6.70
N THR A 25 -2.26 11.35 -7.01
CA THR A 25 -3.32 12.31 -7.32
C THR A 25 -3.60 12.45 -8.82
N ASP A 26 -2.88 11.73 -9.68
CA ASP A 26 -3.14 11.76 -11.12
C ASP A 26 -4.44 10.99 -11.43
N ASP A 27 -5.32 11.57 -12.25
CA ASP A 27 -6.65 11.01 -12.54
C ASP A 27 -6.60 9.56 -13.02
N TYR A 28 -5.65 9.25 -13.92
CA TYR A 28 -5.48 7.89 -14.44
C TYR A 28 -5.01 6.89 -13.37
N HIS A 29 -4.28 7.35 -12.35
CA HIS A 29 -3.91 6.51 -11.22
C HIS A 29 -5.13 6.25 -10.33
N VAL A 30 -5.89 7.28 -10.01
CA VAL A 30 -7.14 7.16 -9.24
C VAL A 30 -8.09 6.17 -9.90
N GLU A 31 -8.31 6.29 -11.22
CA GLU A 31 -9.14 5.36 -12.01
C GLU A 31 -8.64 3.91 -11.89
N SER A 32 -7.33 3.69 -12.03
CA SER A 32 -6.73 2.36 -11.91
C SER A 32 -6.90 1.78 -10.51
N VAL A 33 -6.66 2.57 -9.46
CA VAL A 33 -6.80 2.12 -8.07
C VAL A 33 -8.23 1.71 -7.76
N GLN A 34 -9.22 2.47 -8.24
CA GLN A 34 -10.63 2.12 -8.09
C GLN A 34 -10.97 0.78 -8.74
N LYS A 35 -10.49 0.54 -9.96
CA LYS A 35 -10.69 -0.73 -10.67
C LYS A 35 -10.01 -1.90 -9.95
N ILE A 36 -8.76 -1.72 -9.49
CA ILE A 36 -8.02 -2.72 -8.71
C ILE A 36 -8.78 -3.05 -7.43
N PHE A 37 -9.19 -2.05 -6.68
CA PHE A 37 -9.89 -2.24 -5.41
C PHE A 37 -11.21 -2.99 -5.62
N LYS A 38 -11.99 -2.59 -6.62
CA LYS A 38 -13.25 -3.23 -6.98
C LYS A 38 -13.06 -4.68 -7.41
N GLN A 39 -12.07 -4.98 -8.27
CA GLN A 39 -11.73 -6.33 -8.70
C GLN A 39 -11.40 -7.22 -7.50
N LEU A 40 -10.51 -6.75 -6.60
CA LEU A 40 -10.13 -7.48 -5.40
C LEU A 40 -11.32 -7.73 -4.46
N TYR A 41 -12.26 -6.79 -4.39
CA TYR A 41 -13.50 -6.94 -3.63
C TYR A 41 -14.45 -7.97 -4.27
N GLU A 42 -14.70 -7.88 -5.56
CA GLU A 42 -15.60 -8.78 -6.28
C GLU A 42 -15.12 -10.24 -6.25
N GLN A 43 -13.82 -10.48 -6.26
CA GLN A 43 -13.24 -11.83 -6.14
C GLN A 43 -13.08 -12.32 -4.69
N GLY A 44 -13.40 -11.48 -3.69
CA GLY A 44 -13.38 -11.82 -2.27
C GLY A 44 -12.01 -11.75 -1.61
N ASP A 45 -11.00 -11.16 -2.25
CA ASP A 45 -9.69 -10.87 -1.64
C ASP A 45 -9.72 -9.60 -0.77
N ILE A 46 -10.72 -8.73 -0.99
CA ILE A 46 -11.08 -7.66 -0.06
C ILE A 46 -12.46 -7.97 0.52
N TYR A 47 -12.63 -7.73 1.80
CA TYR A 47 -13.89 -7.89 2.50
C TYR A 47 -14.14 -6.76 3.50
N LYS A 48 -15.40 -6.50 3.81
CA LYS A 48 -15.81 -5.47 4.78
C LYS A 48 -15.79 -6.04 6.20
N GLY A 49 -15.23 -5.29 7.12
CA GLY A 49 -15.10 -5.68 8.52
C GLY A 49 -15.06 -4.45 9.44
N LYS A 50 -14.62 -4.65 10.67
CA LYS A 50 -14.46 -3.59 11.65
C LYS A 50 -12.99 -3.45 12.03
N TYR A 51 -12.47 -2.24 11.92
CA TYR A 51 -11.18 -1.89 12.46
C TYR A 51 -11.36 -1.42 13.91
N VAL A 52 -10.65 -2.05 14.83
CA VAL A 52 -10.62 -1.67 16.24
C VAL A 52 -9.28 -1.05 16.55
N GLY A 53 -9.31 0.12 17.18
CA GLY A 53 -8.08 0.85 17.52
C GLY A 53 -8.29 1.90 18.60
N LYS A 54 -7.21 2.56 18.98
CA LYS A 54 -7.21 3.66 19.96
C LYS A 54 -7.49 4.96 19.22
N TYR A 55 -8.63 5.55 19.47
CA TYR A 55 -9.09 6.76 18.79
C TYR A 55 -8.87 8.01 19.63
N CYS A 56 -8.19 8.99 19.06
CA CYS A 56 -8.06 10.31 19.64
C CYS A 56 -9.14 11.23 19.07
N LYS A 57 -10.18 11.53 19.85
CA LYS A 57 -11.29 12.39 19.41
C LYS A 57 -10.85 13.78 18.93
N PRO A 58 -9.93 14.50 19.62
CA PRO A 58 -9.53 15.84 19.17
C PRO A 58 -8.67 15.88 17.90
N CYS A 59 -7.95 14.78 17.60
CA CYS A 59 -7.13 14.66 16.38
C CYS A 59 -7.87 13.90 15.27
N GLU A 60 -9.05 13.32 15.58
CA GLU A 60 -9.83 12.47 14.67
C GLU A 60 -8.98 11.34 14.04
N SER A 61 -8.10 10.72 14.85
CA SER A 61 -7.10 9.78 14.38
C SER A 61 -7.10 8.48 15.18
N PHE A 62 -6.97 7.37 14.46
CA PHE A 62 -6.76 6.04 15.05
C PHE A 62 -5.28 5.73 15.18
N TRP A 63 -4.93 5.04 16.28
CA TRP A 63 -3.59 4.61 16.62
C TRP A 63 -3.59 3.15 17.04
N THR A 64 -2.53 2.43 16.72
CA THR A 64 -2.28 1.12 17.31
C THR A 64 -1.68 1.31 18.71
N GLU A 65 -1.81 0.29 19.58
CA GLU A 65 -1.19 0.31 20.91
C GLU A 65 0.31 0.67 20.86
N THR A 66 1.03 0.15 19.87
CA THR A 66 2.48 0.36 19.69
C THR A 66 2.84 1.78 19.24
N GLN A 67 1.90 2.53 18.70
CA GLN A 67 2.11 3.92 18.26
C GLN A 67 1.86 4.92 19.38
N LEU A 68 1.17 4.52 20.44
CA LEU A 68 0.90 5.39 21.58
C LEU A 68 2.19 5.77 22.31
N LYS A 69 2.25 6.99 22.83
CA LYS A 69 3.31 7.47 23.72
C LYS A 69 2.75 7.51 25.15
N ASP A 70 3.25 6.63 26.00
CA ASP A 70 2.76 6.48 27.37
C ASP A 70 1.24 6.25 27.46
N GLY A 71 0.68 5.47 26.52
CA GLY A 71 -0.75 5.20 26.41
C GLY A 71 -1.59 6.36 25.88
N LYS A 72 -0.96 7.43 25.36
CA LYS A 72 -1.62 8.65 24.88
C LYS A 72 -1.39 8.88 23.39
N CYS A 73 -2.21 9.76 22.80
CA CYS A 73 -2.08 10.18 21.43
C CYS A 73 -0.69 10.78 21.16
N PRO A 74 0.06 10.27 20.19
CA PRO A 74 1.42 10.75 19.89
C PRO A 74 1.46 12.19 19.35
N ASP A 75 0.36 12.67 18.75
CA ASP A 75 0.28 14.01 18.17
C ASP A 75 -0.05 15.10 19.19
N CYS A 76 -1.02 14.86 20.06
CA CYS A 76 -1.51 15.89 20.97
C CYS A 76 -1.34 15.58 22.46
N GLY A 77 -0.87 14.38 22.83
CA GLY A 77 -0.65 13.95 24.20
C GLY A 77 -1.91 13.70 25.04
N ARG A 78 -3.11 13.73 24.41
CA ARG A 78 -4.38 13.50 25.10
C ARG A 78 -4.70 12.01 25.19
N ASP A 79 -5.63 11.68 26.10
CA ASP A 79 -6.12 10.31 26.26
C ASP A 79 -6.83 9.85 25.00
N VAL A 80 -6.69 8.57 24.70
CA VAL A 80 -7.38 7.88 23.62
C VAL A 80 -8.45 6.95 24.18
N VAL A 81 -9.45 6.63 23.37
CA VAL A 81 -10.52 5.70 23.73
C VAL A 81 -10.52 4.53 22.76
N ASP A 82 -10.98 3.36 23.21
CA ASP A 82 -11.26 2.27 22.28
C ASP A 82 -12.44 2.66 21.38
N ALA A 83 -12.23 2.51 20.09
CA ALA A 83 -13.26 2.78 19.10
C ALA A 83 -13.16 1.77 17.95
N GLU A 84 -14.27 1.57 17.28
CA GLU A 84 -14.32 0.77 16.08
C GLU A 84 -14.82 1.61 14.90
N GLU A 85 -14.30 1.31 13.73
CA GLU A 85 -14.68 1.93 12.48
C GLU A 85 -14.90 0.83 11.44
N GLU A 86 -15.91 0.98 10.60
CA GLU A 86 -16.12 0.09 9.47
C GLU A 86 -14.99 0.31 8.46
N ALA A 87 -14.40 -0.77 7.98
CA ALA A 87 -13.28 -0.71 7.04
C ALA A 87 -13.25 -1.93 6.13
N TYR A 88 -12.55 -1.80 5.02
CA TYR A 88 -12.22 -2.92 4.14
C TYR A 88 -10.87 -3.51 4.51
N PHE A 89 -10.74 -4.85 4.39
CA PHE A 89 -9.54 -5.60 4.70
C PHE A 89 -9.13 -6.45 3.49
N PHE A 90 -7.86 -6.40 3.13
CA PHE A 90 -7.25 -7.28 2.14
C PHE A 90 -6.78 -8.56 2.85
N ARG A 91 -7.15 -9.73 2.31
CA ARG A 91 -6.80 -11.06 2.85
C ARG A 91 -5.32 -11.39 2.66
N LEU A 92 -4.44 -10.60 3.27
CA LEU A 92 -2.99 -10.78 3.17
C LEU A 92 -2.58 -12.17 3.72
N SER A 93 -3.23 -12.63 4.77
CA SER A 93 -2.99 -13.96 5.37
C SER A 93 -3.14 -15.11 4.38
N LYS A 94 -4.05 -15.01 3.41
CA LYS A 94 -4.27 -16.00 2.34
C LYS A 94 -3.02 -16.26 1.49
N TYR A 95 -2.13 -15.30 1.39
CA TYR A 95 -0.96 -15.32 0.52
C TYR A 95 0.33 -15.68 1.27
N ALA A 96 0.29 -15.94 2.59
CA ALA A 96 1.45 -16.12 3.45
C ALA A 96 2.42 -17.19 2.95
N ASP A 97 1.94 -18.37 2.57
CA ASP A 97 2.78 -19.46 2.10
C ASP A 97 3.43 -19.14 0.75
N ARG A 98 2.69 -18.53 -0.17
CA ARG A 98 3.23 -18.11 -1.47
C ARG A 98 4.31 -17.05 -1.34
N ILE A 99 4.09 -16.06 -0.45
CA ILE A 99 5.08 -15.02 -0.14
C ILE A 99 6.32 -15.65 0.51
N ARG A 100 6.13 -16.60 1.42
CA ARG A 100 7.23 -17.33 2.05
C ARG A 100 8.10 -18.01 1.00
N HIS A 101 7.49 -18.78 0.09
CA HIS A 101 8.22 -19.43 -1.02
C HIS A 101 8.95 -18.41 -1.90
N LEU A 102 8.30 -17.30 -2.25
CA LEU A 102 8.92 -16.24 -3.03
C LEU A 102 10.20 -15.70 -2.35
N LEU A 103 10.15 -15.50 -1.03
CA LEU A 103 11.27 -14.93 -0.28
C LEU A 103 12.37 -15.96 0.01
N GLU A 104 12.03 -17.20 0.34
CA GLU A 104 13.00 -18.20 0.78
C GLU A 104 13.64 -18.96 -0.39
N ASP A 105 12.88 -19.20 -1.47
CA ASP A 105 13.26 -20.12 -2.54
C ASP A 105 13.70 -19.41 -3.84
N THR A 106 13.65 -18.07 -3.87
CA THR A 106 14.07 -17.28 -5.04
C THR A 106 14.98 -16.11 -4.65
N ASP A 107 15.56 -15.46 -5.67
CA ASP A 107 16.38 -14.25 -5.51
C ASP A 107 15.53 -12.95 -5.59
N PHE A 108 14.24 -13.04 -5.23
CA PHE A 108 13.32 -11.91 -5.30
C PHE A 108 13.71 -10.73 -4.40
N LEU A 109 14.30 -10.99 -3.24
CA LEU A 109 14.69 -9.96 -2.28
C LEU A 109 16.18 -10.02 -1.95
N GLU A 110 16.89 -8.93 -2.24
CA GLU A 110 18.30 -8.74 -1.91
C GLU A 110 18.52 -7.53 -0.98
N PRO A 111 19.49 -7.55 -0.08
CA PRO A 111 20.39 -8.69 0.25
C PRO A 111 19.68 -9.76 1.11
N ARG A 112 20.22 -10.96 1.14
CA ARG A 112 19.65 -12.13 1.88
C ARG A 112 19.35 -11.85 3.36
N SER A 113 20.04 -10.91 3.98
CA SER A 113 19.75 -10.48 5.35
C SER A 113 18.34 -9.91 5.51
N ARG A 114 17.79 -9.29 4.45
CA ARG A 114 16.41 -8.76 4.44
C ARG A 114 15.38 -9.87 4.34
N VAL A 115 15.67 -10.94 3.61
CA VAL A 115 14.82 -12.13 3.60
C VAL A 115 14.65 -12.69 5.02
N ASN A 116 15.78 -12.90 5.73
CA ASN A 116 15.74 -13.39 7.11
C ASN A 116 14.93 -12.47 8.04
N GLU A 117 15.08 -11.17 7.88
CA GLU A 117 14.32 -10.16 8.64
C GLU A 117 12.81 -10.28 8.36
N MET A 118 12.41 -10.33 7.10
CA MET A 118 10.99 -10.42 6.70
C MET A 118 10.37 -11.73 7.16
N VAL A 119 11.05 -12.85 6.95
CA VAL A 119 10.56 -14.17 7.34
C VAL A 119 10.42 -14.29 8.85
N ASN A 120 11.44 -13.91 9.62
CA ASN A 120 11.41 -14.08 11.07
C ASN A 120 10.45 -13.12 11.78
N ASN A 121 10.36 -11.87 11.31
CA ASN A 121 9.58 -10.85 12.00
C ASN A 121 8.12 -10.77 11.55
N PHE A 122 7.79 -11.24 10.34
CA PHE A 122 6.45 -11.07 9.78
C PHE A 122 5.81 -12.37 9.31
N ILE A 123 6.54 -13.25 8.61
CA ILE A 123 5.94 -14.48 8.07
C ILE A 123 5.73 -15.53 9.15
N LYS A 124 6.78 -15.83 9.94
CA LYS A 124 6.70 -16.86 10.99
C LYS A 124 5.69 -16.58 12.10
N PRO A 125 5.52 -15.32 12.57
CA PRO A 125 4.47 -15.00 13.53
C PRO A 125 3.05 -15.13 12.96
N GLY A 126 2.91 -15.17 11.63
CA GLY A 126 1.65 -15.14 10.90
C GLY A 126 1.33 -13.76 10.33
N LEU A 127 0.87 -13.74 9.07
CA LEU A 127 0.39 -12.50 8.46
C LEU A 127 -1.08 -12.27 8.85
N GLU A 128 -1.36 -11.07 9.31
CA GLU A 128 -2.73 -10.60 9.55
C GLU A 128 -3.26 -9.91 8.30
N ASP A 129 -4.60 -9.92 8.15
CA ASP A 129 -5.25 -9.21 7.05
C ASP A 129 -5.05 -7.70 7.20
N LEU A 130 -4.82 -7.05 6.07
CA LEU A 130 -4.44 -5.64 6.02
C LEU A 130 -5.67 -4.75 5.88
N CYS A 131 -5.84 -3.79 6.78
CA CYS A 131 -6.85 -2.74 6.63
C CYS A 131 -6.49 -1.84 5.45
N VAL A 132 -7.42 -1.71 4.48
CA VAL A 132 -7.17 -1.04 3.17
C VAL A 132 -8.16 0.07 2.86
N SER A 133 -9.01 0.45 3.81
CA SER A 133 -9.84 1.66 3.70
C SER A 133 -10.02 2.37 5.03
N ARG A 134 -10.49 3.61 4.97
CA ARG A 134 -10.84 4.45 6.12
C ARG A 134 -12.11 5.26 5.83
N THR A 135 -12.83 5.58 6.91
CA THR A 135 -13.99 6.50 6.89
C THR A 135 -13.71 7.79 7.66
N SER A 136 -12.65 7.81 8.48
CA SER A 136 -12.31 8.92 9.38
C SER A 136 -11.76 10.17 8.68
N PHE A 137 -11.48 10.09 7.37
CA PHE A 137 -11.07 11.24 6.55
C PHE A 137 -11.55 11.06 5.10
N SER A 138 -11.60 12.15 4.36
CA SER A 138 -12.13 12.18 2.98
C SER A 138 -11.08 12.37 1.89
N TRP A 139 -9.82 12.67 2.26
CA TRP A 139 -8.75 12.83 1.29
C TRP A 139 -8.19 11.46 0.89
N GLY A 140 -8.09 11.19 -0.39
CA GLY A 140 -7.59 9.93 -0.95
C GLY A 140 -8.43 9.47 -2.13
N VAL A 141 -8.14 8.25 -2.61
CA VAL A 141 -8.92 7.63 -3.69
C VAL A 141 -10.25 7.13 -3.11
N PRO A 142 -11.41 7.65 -3.55
CA PRO A 142 -12.70 7.18 -3.04
C PRO A 142 -12.98 5.77 -3.53
N VAL A 143 -13.60 4.94 -2.66
CA VAL A 143 -14.17 3.65 -3.07
C VAL A 143 -15.45 3.93 -3.86
N ASP A 144 -15.45 3.70 -5.17
CA ASP A 144 -16.51 4.12 -6.09
C ASP A 144 -17.88 3.51 -5.79
N PHE A 145 -17.91 2.26 -5.32
CA PHE A 145 -19.14 1.53 -4.95
C PHE A 145 -19.55 1.74 -3.48
N ASP A 146 -18.72 2.42 -2.66
CA ASP A 146 -19.03 2.75 -1.26
C ASP A 146 -18.43 4.12 -0.89
N PRO A 147 -19.10 5.23 -1.28
CA PRO A 147 -18.54 6.58 -1.19
C PRO A 147 -18.19 7.10 0.21
N GLY A 148 -18.57 6.36 1.26
CA GLY A 148 -18.18 6.65 2.64
C GLY A 148 -16.73 6.25 2.97
N HIS A 149 -16.07 5.51 2.08
CA HIS A 149 -14.71 5.01 2.28
C HIS A 149 -13.72 5.62 1.29
N VAL A 150 -12.49 5.83 1.76
CA VAL A 150 -11.34 6.09 0.91
C VAL A 150 -10.35 4.94 1.00
N VAL A 151 -9.68 4.62 -0.11
CA VAL A 151 -8.64 3.60 -0.16
C VAL A 151 -7.48 4.04 0.72
N TYR A 152 -7.02 3.15 1.60
CA TYR A 152 -5.95 3.44 2.55
C TYR A 152 -4.61 2.90 2.06
N VAL A 153 -3.73 3.77 1.98
CA VAL A 153 -2.31 3.88 1.66
C VAL A 153 -1.70 2.79 0.76
N TRP A 154 -1.64 1.51 1.11
CA TRP A 154 -0.75 0.59 0.41
C TRP A 154 -1.29 0.04 -0.91
N ILE A 155 -2.59 -0.16 -1.07
CA ILE A 155 -3.16 -0.51 -2.39
C ILE A 155 -2.99 0.68 -3.35
N ASP A 156 -3.24 1.88 -2.87
CA ASP A 156 -3.03 3.12 -3.61
C ASP A 156 -1.54 3.29 -3.97
N ALA A 157 -0.68 3.36 -2.97
CA ALA A 157 0.73 3.67 -3.18
C ALA A 157 1.47 2.62 -4.03
N LEU A 158 1.24 1.31 -3.81
CA LEU A 158 2.00 0.26 -4.49
C LEU A 158 1.53 0.02 -5.92
N SER A 159 0.25 0.21 -6.22
CA SER A 159 -0.25 0.04 -7.59
C SER A 159 0.27 1.08 -8.59
N ASN A 160 0.92 2.17 -8.11
CA ASN A 160 1.54 3.16 -8.98
C ASN A 160 2.52 2.53 -10.00
N TYR A 161 3.22 1.46 -9.64
CA TYR A 161 4.18 0.78 -10.51
C TYR A 161 3.55 0.24 -11.79
N ILE A 162 2.38 -0.35 -11.68
CA ILE A 162 1.64 -0.88 -12.84
C ILE A 162 0.77 0.19 -13.50
N ASN A 163 0.22 1.12 -12.71
CA ASN A 163 -0.64 2.19 -13.24
C ASN A 163 0.14 3.15 -14.14
N ALA A 164 1.41 3.43 -13.82
CA ALA A 164 2.31 4.23 -14.64
C ALA A 164 2.60 3.59 -16.01
N LEU A 165 2.37 2.28 -16.16
CA LEU A 165 2.51 1.55 -17.41
C LEU A 165 1.19 1.41 -18.18
N GLY A 166 0.06 1.77 -17.56
CA GLY A 166 -1.26 1.72 -18.19
C GLY A 166 -2.17 0.61 -17.70
N TYR A 167 -1.80 -0.11 -16.64
CA TYR A 167 -2.70 -1.11 -16.06
C TYR A 167 -3.98 -0.45 -15.54
N GLY A 168 -5.13 -0.93 -16.03
CA GLY A 168 -6.44 -0.43 -15.60
C GLY A 168 -6.82 0.97 -16.10
N ASN A 169 -6.01 1.63 -16.92
CA ASN A 169 -6.30 2.96 -17.45
C ASN A 169 -6.01 3.08 -18.95
N GLY A 170 -6.49 4.13 -19.57
CA GLY A 170 -6.26 4.41 -21.00
C GLY A 170 -5.11 5.39 -21.28
N ARG A 171 -4.34 5.78 -20.25
CA ARG A 171 -3.29 6.81 -20.41
C ARG A 171 -2.04 6.28 -21.11
N TYR A 172 -1.64 5.05 -20.77
CA TYR A 172 -0.46 4.39 -21.31
C TYR A 172 -0.82 2.98 -21.77
N HIS A 173 0.00 2.39 -22.66
CA HIS A 173 -0.22 1.07 -23.25
C HIS A 173 1.05 0.21 -23.20
N ASP A 174 1.88 0.45 -22.20
CA ASP A 174 3.21 -0.17 -22.10
C ASP A 174 3.25 -1.31 -21.06
N PHE A 175 2.13 -1.60 -20.39
CA PHE A 175 2.08 -2.60 -19.34
C PHE A 175 2.59 -3.97 -19.81
N GLU A 176 2.05 -4.49 -20.90
CA GLU A 176 2.45 -5.80 -21.46
C GLU A 176 3.91 -5.85 -21.95
N LYS A 177 4.51 -4.69 -22.18
CA LYS A 177 5.91 -4.60 -22.65
C LYS A 177 6.93 -4.53 -21.53
N PHE A 178 6.60 -3.86 -20.43
CA PHE A 178 7.54 -3.52 -19.37
C PHE A 178 7.21 -4.18 -18.01
N TRP A 179 6.12 -4.90 -17.93
CA TRP A 179 5.82 -5.69 -16.74
C TRP A 179 6.06 -7.18 -17.02
N PRO A 180 6.68 -7.95 -16.09
CA PRO A 180 7.12 -7.53 -14.76
C PRO A 180 8.36 -6.64 -14.76
N ALA A 181 8.50 -5.85 -13.69
CA ALA A 181 9.69 -5.03 -13.49
C ALA A 181 10.93 -5.90 -13.26
N ASP A 182 12.06 -5.55 -13.88
CA ASP A 182 13.34 -6.23 -13.64
C ASP A 182 13.86 -5.98 -12.21
N VAL A 183 13.69 -4.76 -11.71
CA VAL A 183 14.15 -4.35 -10.37
C VAL A 183 13.26 -3.27 -9.76
N HIS A 184 12.97 -3.41 -8.47
CA HIS A 184 12.45 -2.34 -7.62
C HIS A 184 13.53 -1.87 -6.64
N PHE A 185 13.98 -0.62 -6.76
CA PHE A 185 14.85 0.00 -5.78
C PHE A 185 14.03 0.69 -4.70
N VAL A 186 14.16 0.22 -3.45
CA VAL A 186 13.37 0.72 -2.33
C VAL A 186 14.21 1.04 -1.10
N GLY A 187 13.80 2.03 -0.33
CA GLY A 187 14.40 2.34 0.97
C GLY A 187 14.15 1.22 1.99
N LYS A 188 15.05 1.10 2.96
CA LYS A 188 14.99 0.07 4.01
C LYS A 188 13.64 0.08 4.75
N GLU A 189 13.08 1.25 4.99
CA GLU A 189 11.86 1.46 5.78
C GLU A 189 10.61 0.89 5.10
N ILE A 190 10.65 0.75 3.77
CA ILE A 190 9.53 0.27 2.98
C ILE A 190 9.74 -1.11 2.37
N VAL A 191 10.81 -1.82 2.76
CA VAL A 191 11.09 -3.20 2.28
C VAL A 191 9.92 -4.13 2.57
N ARG A 192 9.34 -4.10 3.79
CA ARG A 192 8.19 -4.93 4.15
C ARG A 192 7.03 -4.79 3.17
N PHE A 193 6.71 -3.58 2.78
CA PHE A 193 5.57 -3.29 1.90
C PHE A 193 5.82 -3.82 0.48
N HIS A 194 7.06 -3.75 0.00
CA HIS A 194 7.44 -4.19 -1.34
C HIS A 194 7.75 -5.69 -1.44
N SER A 195 8.11 -6.33 -0.34
CA SER A 195 8.43 -7.76 -0.34
C SER A 195 7.32 -8.67 0.18
N ILE A 196 6.31 -8.11 0.85
CA ILE A 196 5.18 -8.86 1.41
C ILE A 196 3.87 -8.38 0.80
N ILE A 197 3.51 -7.09 0.95
CA ILE A 197 2.19 -6.59 0.56
C ILE A 197 2.07 -6.48 -0.96
N TRP A 198 3.07 -5.92 -1.63
CA TRP A 198 3.03 -5.75 -3.08
C TRP A 198 2.94 -7.07 -3.84
N PRO A 199 3.78 -8.09 -3.57
CA PRO A 199 3.62 -9.40 -4.19
C PRO A 199 2.26 -10.06 -3.91
N ALA A 200 1.70 -9.89 -2.71
CA ALA A 200 0.37 -10.41 -2.40
C ALA A 200 -0.73 -9.77 -3.26
N ILE A 201 -0.65 -8.45 -3.47
CA ILE A 201 -1.58 -7.72 -4.36
C ILE A 201 -1.44 -8.23 -5.80
N LEU A 202 -0.21 -8.38 -6.32
CA LEU A 202 0.03 -8.92 -7.65
C LEU A 202 -0.50 -10.34 -7.79
N MET A 203 -0.24 -11.22 -6.81
CA MET A 203 -0.77 -12.58 -6.78
C MET A 203 -2.30 -12.61 -6.77
N ALA A 204 -2.96 -11.67 -6.08
CA ALA A 204 -4.41 -11.55 -6.06
C ALA A 204 -4.96 -11.08 -7.42
N LEU A 205 -4.24 -10.19 -8.09
CA LEU A 205 -4.58 -9.72 -9.44
C LEU A 205 -4.25 -10.74 -10.54
N GLY A 206 -3.57 -11.85 -10.21
CA GLY A 206 -3.10 -12.85 -11.18
C GLY A 206 -1.94 -12.34 -12.06
N LEU A 207 -1.19 -11.35 -11.55
CA LEU A 207 -0.05 -10.74 -12.25
C LEU A 207 1.27 -11.38 -11.78
N PRO A 208 2.28 -11.42 -12.68
CA PRO A 208 3.61 -11.90 -12.34
C PRO A 208 4.36 -10.96 -11.41
#